data_6be4e540bae07fb77abf639b01cd8395
#
_entry.id   6be4e540bae07fb77abf639b01cd8395
#
_cell.length_a   1.000
_cell.length_b   1.000
_cell.length_c   1.000
_cell.angle_alpha   90.00
_cell.angle_beta   90.00
_cell.angle_gamma   90.00
#
_symmetry.space_group_name_H-M   'P 1'
#
loop_
_entity.id
_entity.type
_entity.pdbx_description
1 polymer ?
#
loop_
_entity_poly.entity_id
_entity_poly.type
_entity_poly.pdbx_seq_one_letter_code
_entity_poly.pdbx_strand_id
1 'polypeptide(L)'
;MDKQANEAVDQVIEIATVYGIDIIGALVILILGWMVAGWAGRATKKALGRSGKIDTMLQNFFGSMVRYAVIIFTLLATLQQFGVQTTSFLAVIGAAGLAIGLALQGTLSNVAAGVMLLIFRPFKVGDFIDAAGHAGTIK
;
A
#
# COMPACT_ATOMS: atom_id res chain seq x y z
N MET A 1 -10.80 -12.69 55.48
CA MET A 1 -10.84 -13.51 54.25
C MET A 1 -11.54 -12.76 53.12
N ASP A 2 -12.52 -11.90 53.40
CA ASP A 2 -13.32 -11.19 52.35
C ASP A 2 -12.57 -10.08 51.58
N LYS A 3 -11.58 -9.41 52.22
CA LYS A 3 -10.81 -8.36 51.53
C LYS A 3 -9.93 -8.90 50.38
N GLN A 4 -9.23 -10.00 50.63
CA GLN A 4 -8.38 -10.63 49.59
C GLN A 4 -9.20 -11.22 48.42
N ALA A 5 -10.40 -11.73 48.72
CA ALA A 5 -11.31 -12.20 47.69
C ALA A 5 -11.85 -11.06 46.84
N ASN A 6 -12.18 -9.92 47.45
CA ASN A 6 -12.64 -8.74 46.70
C ASN A 6 -11.52 -8.12 45.85
N GLU A 7 -10.29 -8.02 46.40
CA GLU A 7 -9.13 -7.54 45.63
C GLU A 7 -8.81 -8.44 44.41
N ALA A 8 -8.93 -9.76 44.58
CA ALA A 8 -8.75 -10.71 43.49
C ALA A 8 -9.85 -10.58 42.40
N VAL A 9 -11.10 -10.34 42.81
CA VAL A 9 -12.23 -10.13 41.91
C VAL A 9 -12.06 -8.81 41.15
N ASP A 10 -11.67 -7.74 41.84
CA ASP A 10 -11.43 -6.43 41.20
C ASP A 10 -10.27 -6.49 40.18
N GLN A 11 -9.18 -7.20 40.48
CA GLN A 11 -8.08 -7.44 39.56
C GLN A 11 -8.52 -8.24 38.33
N VAL A 12 -9.34 -9.26 38.50
CA VAL A 12 -9.86 -10.04 37.35
C VAL A 12 -10.79 -9.22 36.50
N ILE A 13 -11.63 -8.37 37.08
CA ILE A 13 -12.53 -7.48 36.36
C ILE A 13 -11.71 -6.42 35.60
N GLU A 14 -10.68 -5.84 36.22
CA GLU A 14 -9.80 -4.87 35.57
C GLU A 14 -9.04 -5.51 34.39
N ILE A 15 -8.45 -6.67 34.58
CA ILE A 15 -7.79 -7.42 33.49
C ILE A 15 -8.78 -7.75 32.37
N ALA A 16 -9.97 -8.25 32.70
CA ALA A 16 -10.97 -8.63 31.73
C ALA A 16 -11.51 -7.43 30.94
N THR A 17 -11.64 -6.26 31.56
CA THR A 17 -12.10 -5.03 30.88
C THR A 17 -11.03 -4.45 29.98
N VAL A 18 -9.77 -4.35 30.43
CA VAL A 18 -8.67 -3.80 29.64
C VAL A 18 -8.36 -4.71 28.44
N TYR A 19 -8.11 -5.98 28.66
CA TYR A 19 -7.83 -6.93 27.58
C TYR A 19 -9.05 -7.20 26.68
N GLY A 20 -10.27 -7.14 27.23
CA GLY A 20 -11.49 -7.30 26.46
C GLY A 20 -11.67 -6.18 25.44
N ILE A 21 -11.40 -4.94 25.80
CA ILE A 21 -11.46 -3.78 24.90
C ILE A 21 -10.39 -3.89 23.80
N ASP A 22 -9.18 -4.29 24.15
CA ASP A 22 -8.09 -4.45 23.18
C ASP A 22 -8.39 -5.56 22.16
N ILE A 23 -8.95 -6.68 22.63
CA ILE A 23 -9.36 -7.79 21.74
C ILE A 23 -10.48 -7.33 20.78
N ILE A 24 -11.49 -6.65 21.30
CA ILE A 24 -12.58 -6.12 20.48
C ILE A 24 -12.04 -5.12 19.46
N GLY A 25 -11.18 -4.20 19.89
CA GLY A 25 -10.52 -3.22 19.01
C GLY A 25 -9.70 -3.90 17.91
N ALA A 26 -8.92 -4.92 18.27
CA ALA A 26 -8.13 -5.70 17.33
C ALA A 26 -9.01 -6.44 16.30
N LEU A 27 -10.12 -7.04 16.75
CA LEU A 27 -11.07 -7.71 15.85
C LEU A 27 -11.73 -6.73 14.90
N VAL A 28 -12.14 -5.56 15.38
CA VAL A 28 -12.72 -4.50 14.54
C VAL A 28 -11.72 -4.05 13.48
N ILE A 29 -10.47 -3.76 13.87
CA ILE A 29 -9.40 -3.36 12.95
C ILE A 29 -9.18 -4.45 11.89
N LEU A 30 -9.15 -5.72 12.31
CA LEU A 30 -8.90 -6.84 11.41
C LEU A 30 -10.04 -7.03 10.40
N ILE A 31 -11.29 -6.97 10.85
CA ILE A 31 -12.47 -7.10 9.98
C ILE A 31 -12.56 -5.93 9.00
N LEU A 32 -12.44 -4.70 9.51
CA LEU A 32 -12.49 -3.49 8.67
C LEU A 32 -11.32 -3.45 7.68
N GLY A 33 -10.12 -3.77 8.13
CA GLY A 33 -8.94 -3.83 7.28
C GLY A 33 -9.05 -4.87 6.18
N TRP A 34 -9.61 -6.06 6.48
CA TRP A 34 -9.86 -7.09 5.47
C TRP A 34 -10.89 -6.64 4.43
N MET A 35 -11.96 -5.98 4.87
CA MET A 35 -12.97 -5.40 3.98
C MET A 35 -12.36 -4.33 3.08
N VAL A 36 -11.58 -3.40 3.65
CA VAL A 36 -10.89 -2.33 2.92
C VAL A 36 -9.88 -2.92 1.94
N ALA A 37 -9.09 -3.93 2.34
CA ALA A 37 -8.15 -4.62 1.45
C ALA A 37 -8.85 -5.24 0.24
N GLY A 38 -9.98 -5.92 0.46
CA GLY A 38 -10.77 -6.49 -0.60
C GLY A 38 -11.39 -5.45 -1.53
N TRP A 39 -11.88 -4.36 -0.96
CA TRP A 39 -12.43 -3.24 -1.72
C TRP A 39 -11.34 -2.52 -2.53
N ALA A 40 -10.21 -2.17 -1.92
CA ALA A 40 -9.10 -1.49 -2.57
C ALA A 40 -8.53 -2.31 -3.74
N GLY A 41 -8.32 -3.62 -3.54
CA GLY A 41 -7.87 -4.50 -4.61
C GLY A 41 -8.84 -4.58 -5.80
N ARG A 42 -10.15 -4.66 -5.53
CA ARG A 42 -11.19 -4.64 -6.57
C ARG A 42 -11.30 -3.30 -7.27
N ALA A 43 -11.21 -2.19 -6.51
CA ALA A 43 -11.22 -0.83 -7.06
C ALA A 43 -10.03 -0.60 -8.01
N THR A 44 -8.84 -1.06 -7.62
CA THR A 44 -7.64 -0.99 -8.46
C THR A 44 -7.82 -1.77 -9.77
N LYS A 45 -8.30 -3.03 -9.70
CA LYS A 45 -8.58 -3.83 -10.90
C LYS A 45 -9.59 -3.15 -11.82
N LYS A 46 -10.68 -2.62 -11.26
CA LYS A 46 -11.73 -1.94 -12.02
C LYS A 46 -11.23 -0.64 -12.65
N ALA A 47 -10.40 0.13 -11.93
CA ALA A 47 -9.81 1.37 -12.45
C ALA A 47 -8.88 1.10 -13.64
N LEU A 48 -8.01 0.10 -13.53
CA LEU A 48 -7.10 -0.33 -14.59
C LEU A 48 -7.85 -0.93 -15.79
N GLY A 49 -8.91 -1.70 -15.53
CA GLY A 49 -9.73 -2.31 -16.57
C GLY A 49 -10.55 -1.33 -17.40
N ARG A 50 -10.86 -0.13 -16.85
CA ARG A 50 -11.62 0.91 -17.58
C ARG A 50 -10.91 1.44 -18.83
N SER A 51 -9.60 1.43 -18.87
CA SER A 51 -8.83 1.91 -20.02
C SER A 51 -8.88 0.98 -21.25
N GLY A 52 -9.30 -0.28 -21.06
CA GLY A 52 -9.34 -1.30 -22.12
C GLY A 52 -7.98 -1.69 -22.72
N LYS A 53 -6.91 -0.97 -22.34
CA LYS A 53 -5.56 -1.12 -22.89
C LYS A 53 -4.63 -1.94 -22.00
N ILE A 54 -5.04 -2.23 -20.77
CA ILE A 54 -4.21 -2.92 -19.79
C ILE A 54 -4.63 -4.39 -19.74
N ASP A 55 -3.65 -5.28 -19.91
CA ASP A 55 -3.84 -6.72 -19.85
C ASP A 55 -4.43 -7.15 -18.50
N THR A 56 -5.28 -8.17 -18.53
CA THR A 56 -5.94 -8.73 -17.35
C THR A 56 -4.93 -9.23 -16.31
N MET A 57 -3.77 -9.72 -16.76
CA MET A 57 -2.70 -10.17 -15.87
C MET A 57 -2.13 -9.01 -15.04
N LEU A 58 -1.88 -7.85 -15.68
CA LEU A 58 -1.43 -6.64 -14.98
C LEU A 58 -2.49 -6.11 -14.01
N GLN A 59 -3.77 -6.11 -14.40
CA GLN A 59 -4.86 -5.71 -13.52
C GLN A 59 -4.88 -6.57 -12.25
N ASN A 60 -4.73 -7.89 -12.42
CA ASN A 60 -4.71 -8.85 -11.31
C ASN A 60 -3.47 -8.64 -10.43
N PHE A 61 -2.30 -8.42 -11.02
CA PHE A 61 -1.05 -8.17 -10.30
C PHE A 61 -1.16 -6.93 -9.41
N PHE A 62 -1.51 -5.77 -9.97
CA PHE A 62 -1.63 -4.53 -9.22
C PHE A 62 -2.76 -4.58 -8.18
N GLY A 63 -3.91 -5.18 -8.53
CA GLY A 63 -5.00 -5.36 -7.57
C GLY A 63 -4.62 -6.23 -6.38
N SER A 64 -3.84 -7.29 -6.62
CA SER A 64 -3.32 -8.16 -5.56
C SER A 64 -2.25 -7.45 -4.72
N MET A 65 -1.34 -6.72 -5.36
CA MET A 65 -0.31 -5.94 -4.68
C MET A 65 -0.91 -4.93 -3.70
N VAL A 66 -1.89 -4.14 -4.13
CA VAL A 66 -2.62 -3.20 -3.28
C VAL A 66 -3.34 -3.91 -2.14
N ARG A 67 -4.02 -5.02 -2.43
CA ARG A 67 -4.70 -5.82 -1.40
C ARG A 67 -3.74 -6.31 -0.32
N TYR A 68 -2.61 -6.90 -0.72
CA TYR A 68 -1.62 -7.40 0.25
C TYR A 68 -0.95 -6.28 1.03
N ALA A 69 -0.66 -5.14 0.41
CA ALA A 69 -0.16 -3.97 1.12
C ALA A 69 -1.12 -3.54 2.24
N VAL A 70 -2.42 -3.42 1.95
CA VAL A 70 -3.44 -3.07 2.96
C VAL A 70 -3.53 -4.14 4.05
N ILE A 71 -3.45 -5.43 3.70
CA ILE A 71 -3.46 -6.52 4.70
C ILE A 71 -2.24 -6.42 5.63
N ILE A 72 -1.05 -6.15 5.11
CA ILE A 72 0.17 -5.98 5.94
C ILE A 72 -0.02 -4.83 6.93
N PHE A 73 -0.49 -3.66 6.48
CA PHE A 73 -0.75 -2.53 7.38
C PHE A 73 -1.86 -2.84 8.40
N THR A 74 -2.89 -3.57 8.00
CA THR A 74 -3.94 -4.03 8.92
C THR A 74 -3.39 -4.93 10.02
N LEU A 75 -2.54 -5.89 9.66
CA LEU A 75 -1.89 -6.78 10.63
C LEU A 75 -0.98 -6.00 11.59
N LEU A 76 -0.19 -5.05 11.08
CA LEU A 76 0.65 -4.19 11.93
C LEU A 76 -0.20 -3.34 12.89
N ALA A 77 -1.31 -2.77 12.42
CA ALA A 77 -2.23 -2.02 13.27
C ALA A 77 -2.88 -2.92 14.34
N THR A 78 -3.22 -4.16 13.99
CA THR A 78 -3.75 -5.15 14.93
C THR A 78 -2.72 -5.52 16.00
N LEU A 79 -1.46 -5.76 15.62
CA LEU A 79 -0.37 -6.02 16.55
C LEU A 79 -0.12 -4.85 17.50
N GLN A 80 -0.21 -3.63 16.99
CA GLN A 80 -0.05 -2.41 17.78
C GLN A 80 -1.14 -2.26 18.85
N GLN A 81 -2.36 -2.73 18.59
CA GLN A 81 -3.45 -2.76 19.55
C GLN A 81 -3.12 -3.65 20.77
N PHE A 82 -2.33 -4.70 20.57
CA PHE A 82 -1.82 -5.56 21.64
C PHE A 82 -0.51 -5.05 22.29
N GLY A 83 -0.11 -3.81 22.01
CA GLY A 83 1.11 -3.20 22.57
C GLY A 83 2.41 -3.69 21.94
N VAL A 84 2.35 -4.44 20.83
CA VAL A 84 3.55 -4.87 20.11
C VAL A 84 4.18 -3.68 19.40
N GLN A 85 5.47 -3.44 19.64
CA GLN A 85 6.21 -2.40 18.94
C GLN A 85 6.39 -2.74 17.45
N THR A 86 5.63 -2.06 16.59
CA THR A 86 5.66 -2.29 15.14
C THR A 86 6.71 -1.45 14.40
N THR A 87 7.42 -0.58 15.10
CA THR A 87 8.43 0.33 14.52
C THR A 87 9.50 -0.39 13.72
N SER A 88 10.01 -1.52 14.22
CA SER A 88 11.02 -2.33 13.52
C SER A 88 10.49 -2.91 12.22
N PHE A 89 9.23 -3.36 12.20
CA PHE A 89 8.59 -3.86 10.98
C PHE A 89 8.41 -2.74 9.94
N LEU A 90 7.99 -1.55 10.39
CA LEU A 90 7.86 -0.38 9.53
C LEU A 90 9.21 0.06 8.96
N ALA A 91 10.29 -0.02 9.75
CA ALA A 91 11.64 0.28 9.28
C ALA A 91 12.09 -0.71 8.18
N VAL A 92 11.84 -2.01 8.35
CA VAL A 92 12.15 -3.04 7.34
C VAL A 92 11.34 -2.82 6.06
N ILE A 93 10.04 -2.55 6.18
CA ILE A 93 9.17 -2.27 5.03
C ILE A 93 9.64 -1.00 4.31
N GLY A 94 10.02 0.05 5.05
CA GLY A 94 10.55 1.29 4.51
C GLY A 94 11.87 1.07 3.76
N ALA A 95 12.80 0.30 4.34
CA ALA A 95 14.06 -0.07 3.70
C ALA A 95 13.84 -0.88 2.41
N ALA A 96 12.92 -1.86 2.44
CA ALA A 96 12.54 -2.64 1.27
C ALA A 96 11.91 -1.74 0.18
N GLY A 97 11.02 -0.81 0.57
CA GLY A 97 10.43 0.17 -0.34
C GLY A 97 11.47 1.08 -1.00
N LEU A 98 12.46 1.53 -0.22
CA LEU A 98 13.57 2.33 -0.74
C LEU A 98 14.41 1.52 -1.73
N ALA A 99 14.75 0.28 -1.40
CA ALA A 99 15.51 -0.59 -2.29
C ALA A 99 14.79 -0.84 -3.63
N ILE A 100 13.48 -1.09 -3.59
CA ILE A 100 12.63 -1.22 -4.78
C ILE A 100 12.60 0.09 -5.57
N GLY A 101 12.45 1.24 -4.88
CA GLY A 101 12.46 2.56 -5.51
C GLY A 101 13.76 2.84 -6.25
N LEU A 102 14.90 2.53 -5.64
CA LEU A 102 16.21 2.68 -6.27
C LEU A 102 16.39 1.73 -7.47
N ALA A 103 15.92 0.49 -7.35
CA ALA A 103 15.96 -0.47 -8.46
C ALA A 103 15.12 -0.02 -9.66
N LEU A 104 14.02 0.69 -9.42
CA LEU A 104 13.12 1.19 -10.46
C LEU A 104 13.44 2.62 -10.94
N GLN A 105 14.45 3.27 -10.36
CA GLN A 105 14.76 4.68 -10.61
C GLN A 105 14.93 5.01 -12.10
N GLY A 106 15.66 4.19 -12.84
CA GLY A 106 15.86 4.40 -14.28
C GLY A 106 14.57 4.29 -15.09
N THR A 107 13.75 3.29 -14.77
CA THR A 107 12.44 3.12 -15.42
C THR A 107 11.50 4.29 -15.14
N LEU A 108 11.48 4.76 -13.89
CA LEU A 108 10.66 5.90 -13.47
C LEU A 108 11.10 7.20 -14.17
N SER A 109 12.42 7.40 -14.30
CA SER A 109 12.99 8.52 -15.04
C SER A 109 12.57 8.51 -16.53
N ASN A 110 12.61 7.35 -17.17
CA ASN A 110 12.17 7.22 -18.56
C ASN A 110 10.67 7.48 -18.73
N VAL A 111 9.84 6.99 -17.79
CA VAL A 111 8.39 7.28 -17.79
C VAL A 111 8.15 8.78 -17.61
N ALA A 112 8.85 9.42 -16.67
CA ALA A 112 8.73 10.86 -16.44
C ALA A 112 9.13 11.66 -17.69
N ALA A 113 10.23 11.29 -18.34
CA ALA A 113 10.65 11.91 -19.59
C ALA A 113 9.58 11.75 -20.69
N GLY A 114 9.00 10.56 -20.85
CA GLY A 114 7.92 10.32 -21.80
C GLY A 114 6.67 11.17 -21.51
N VAL A 115 6.27 11.28 -20.25
CA VAL A 115 5.14 12.13 -19.83
C VAL A 115 5.43 13.61 -20.11
N MET A 116 6.66 14.08 -19.85
CA MET A 116 7.07 15.46 -20.15
C MET A 116 7.00 15.75 -21.65
N LEU A 117 7.46 14.83 -22.49
CA LEU A 117 7.33 14.96 -23.94
C LEU A 117 5.87 15.05 -24.41
N LEU A 118 4.97 14.30 -23.79
CA LEU A 118 3.54 14.34 -24.11
C LEU A 118 2.85 15.63 -23.64
N ILE A 119 3.27 16.20 -22.51
CA ILE A 119 2.69 17.43 -21.97
C ILE A 119 3.21 18.66 -22.71
N PHE A 120 4.52 18.81 -22.82
CA PHE A 120 5.15 20.01 -23.40
C PHE A 120 5.17 20.00 -24.91
N ARG A 121 5.10 18.82 -25.55
CA ARG A 121 5.10 18.64 -27.00
C ARG A 121 6.11 19.54 -27.70
N PRO A 122 7.41 19.45 -27.37
CA PRO A 122 8.45 20.32 -27.95
C PRO A 122 8.56 20.16 -29.45
N PHE A 123 8.06 19.05 -29.99
CA PHE A 123 7.98 18.76 -31.42
C PHE A 123 6.67 18.00 -31.74
N LYS A 124 6.20 18.08 -32.96
CA LYS A 124 4.95 17.48 -33.46
C LYS A 124 5.24 16.52 -34.61
N VAL A 125 4.27 15.64 -34.89
CA VAL A 125 4.31 14.81 -36.10
C VAL A 125 4.41 15.72 -37.34
N GLY A 126 5.42 15.48 -38.20
CA GLY A 126 5.75 16.28 -39.37
C GLY A 126 6.93 17.21 -39.15
N ASP A 127 7.37 17.49 -37.94
CA ASP A 127 8.54 18.34 -37.69
C ASP A 127 9.85 17.61 -38.05
N PHE A 128 10.77 18.34 -38.64
CA PHE A 128 12.12 17.88 -38.88
C PHE A 128 12.98 18.26 -37.68
N ILE A 129 13.56 17.25 -37.00
CA ILE A 129 14.42 17.46 -35.83
C ILE A 129 15.80 16.85 -36.08
N ASP A 130 16.80 17.48 -35.45
CA ASP A 130 18.15 16.92 -35.28
C ASP A 130 18.39 16.74 -33.78
N ALA A 131 18.50 15.51 -33.34
CA ALA A 131 18.68 15.18 -31.92
C ALA A 131 19.68 14.02 -31.77
N ALA A 132 20.64 14.19 -30.89
CA ALA A 132 21.68 13.19 -30.55
C ALA A 132 22.46 12.69 -31.77
N GLY A 133 22.69 13.57 -32.78
CA GLY A 133 23.40 13.21 -34.00
C GLY A 133 22.58 12.48 -35.05
N HIS A 134 21.28 12.41 -34.87
CA HIS A 134 20.34 11.84 -35.84
C HIS A 134 19.31 12.88 -36.26
N ALA A 135 19.25 13.13 -37.57
CA ALA A 135 18.30 14.04 -38.15
C ALA A 135 17.19 13.28 -38.91
N GLY A 136 15.94 13.72 -38.75
CA GLY A 136 14.81 13.07 -39.38
C GLY A 136 13.48 13.77 -39.14
N THR A 137 12.45 13.33 -39.87
CA THR A 137 11.07 13.81 -39.71
C THR A 137 10.30 12.88 -38.77
N ILE A 138 9.60 13.45 -37.81
CA ILE A 138 8.75 12.70 -36.85
C ILE A 138 7.53 12.17 -37.59
N LYS A 139 7.30 10.87 -37.46
CA LYS A 139 6.16 10.16 -38.05
C LYS A 139 5.18 9.69 -36.97
#